data_56d279f49a6ad3223f0c4b3f8a010a94
#
_entry.id   56d279f49a6ad3223f0c4b3f8a010a94
#
_cell.length_a   1.000
_cell.length_b   1.000
_cell.length_c   1.000
_cell.angle_alpha   90.00
_cell.angle_beta   90.00
_cell.angle_gamma   90.00
#
_symmetry.space_group_name_H-M   'P 1'
#
loop_
_entity.id
_entity.type
_entity.pdbx_description
1 polymer ?
#
loop_
_entity_poly.entity_id
_entity_poly.type
_entity_poly.pdbx_seq_one_letter_code
_entity_poly.pdbx_strand_id
1 'polypeptide(L)'
;MLVLLHAVRLFLLTDEQDIDFVLAFGFIPARYGSEIAIGSLPGGFAADLWTFFTYAFIHAHWTHLGLNLAWFVPFGSAVARRFGAWRYTLFMLTTAAIGAMTHLATHLGAVEPMIGASAAISGAMAAAMRFVFQRDGRIGFFRDSADAAHLPAQPLFTTLRDPRFLLFLATWIGLNALFGSGTIAFGAEAGQEIAWQAHVGGFFGGLFLFKAFDPVRSSPELTAEPSA
;
A
#
# COMPACT_ATOMS: atom_id res chain seq x y z
N MET A 1 -9.63 -12.92 4.20
CA MET A 1 -10.64 -11.88 3.95
C MET A 1 -10.67 -11.44 2.48
N LEU A 2 -9.58 -10.95 1.87
CA LEU A 2 -9.57 -10.48 0.47
C LEU A 2 -10.07 -11.53 -0.54
N VAL A 3 -9.57 -12.78 -0.45
CA VAL A 3 -10.01 -13.91 -1.31
C VAL A 3 -11.50 -14.17 -1.15
N LEU A 4 -12.00 -14.19 0.09
CA LEU A 4 -13.43 -14.42 0.35
C LEU A 4 -14.30 -13.32 -0.23
N LEU A 5 -13.93 -12.05 -0.01
CA LEU A 5 -14.68 -10.92 -0.56
C LEU A 5 -14.71 -10.96 -2.10
N HIS A 6 -13.56 -11.25 -2.72
CA HIS A 6 -13.47 -11.37 -4.17
C HIS A 6 -14.32 -12.53 -4.71
N ALA A 7 -14.29 -13.68 -4.03
CA ALA A 7 -15.13 -14.81 -4.40
C ALA A 7 -16.63 -14.50 -4.25
N VAL A 8 -17.04 -13.85 -3.15
CA VAL A 8 -18.43 -13.41 -2.95
C VAL A 8 -18.88 -12.51 -4.09
N ARG A 9 -18.08 -11.52 -4.46
CA ARG A 9 -18.42 -10.62 -5.58
C ARG A 9 -18.60 -11.36 -6.90
N LEU A 10 -17.69 -12.26 -7.24
CA LEU A 10 -17.72 -12.95 -8.54
C LEU A 10 -18.74 -14.08 -8.64
N PHE A 11 -19.10 -14.72 -7.54
CA PHE A 11 -19.95 -15.93 -7.58
C PHE A 11 -21.36 -15.73 -6.99
N LEU A 12 -21.57 -14.67 -6.19
CA LEU A 12 -22.85 -14.47 -5.50
C LEU A 12 -23.56 -13.17 -5.90
N LEU A 13 -22.88 -12.20 -6.48
CA LEU A 13 -23.50 -10.97 -6.97
C LEU A 13 -23.84 -11.10 -8.46
N THR A 14 -24.93 -10.45 -8.87
CA THR A 14 -25.19 -10.20 -10.29
C THR A 14 -24.25 -9.09 -10.80
N ASP A 15 -24.10 -8.96 -12.11
CA ASP A 15 -23.25 -7.90 -12.70
C ASP A 15 -23.68 -6.49 -12.24
N GLU A 16 -24.99 -6.24 -12.15
CA GLU A 16 -25.52 -4.96 -11.66
C GLU A 16 -25.17 -4.73 -10.18
N GLN A 17 -25.34 -5.75 -9.33
CA GLN A 17 -24.98 -5.67 -7.92
C GLN A 17 -23.47 -5.50 -7.71
N ASP A 18 -22.62 -6.10 -8.54
CA ASP A 18 -21.16 -5.93 -8.46
C ASP A 18 -20.74 -4.53 -8.89
N ILE A 19 -21.36 -3.97 -9.93
CA ILE A 19 -21.16 -2.58 -10.33
C ILE A 19 -21.54 -1.64 -9.18
N ASP A 20 -22.72 -1.79 -8.62
CA ASP A 20 -23.17 -0.96 -7.48
C ASP A 20 -22.24 -1.09 -6.27
N PHE A 21 -21.74 -2.31 -6.01
CA PHE A 21 -20.76 -2.56 -4.95
C PHE A 21 -19.44 -1.81 -5.22
N VAL A 22 -18.91 -1.90 -6.44
CA VAL A 22 -17.68 -1.18 -6.81
C VAL A 22 -17.89 0.32 -6.76
N LEU A 23 -19.04 0.84 -7.21
CA LEU A 23 -19.37 2.25 -7.12
C LEU A 23 -19.52 2.74 -5.68
N ALA A 24 -20.05 1.91 -4.77
CA ALA A 24 -20.23 2.29 -3.36
C ALA A 24 -18.92 2.23 -2.54
N PHE A 25 -17.99 1.32 -2.85
CA PHE A 25 -16.83 1.00 -2.02
C PHE A 25 -15.47 1.25 -2.70
N GLY A 26 -15.41 1.38 -4.04
CA GLY A 26 -14.24 1.79 -4.79
C GLY A 26 -13.98 3.29 -4.65
N PHE A 27 -12.74 3.71 -4.81
CA PHE A 27 -12.37 5.12 -4.74
C PHE A 27 -12.57 5.78 -6.11
N ILE A 28 -13.46 6.75 -6.21
CA ILE A 28 -13.79 7.45 -7.45
C ILE A 28 -13.47 8.94 -7.28
N PRO A 29 -12.43 9.47 -7.94
CA PRO A 29 -12.03 10.88 -7.81
C PRO A 29 -13.13 11.88 -8.15
N ALA A 30 -14.02 11.56 -9.09
CA ALA A 30 -15.13 12.41 -9.48
C ALA A 30 -16.10 12.74 -8.32
N ARG A 31 -16.15 11.91 -7.24
CA ARG A 31 -16.93 12.23 -6.03
C ARG A 31 -16.54 13.56 -5.39
N TYR A 32 -15.30 13.99 -5.59
CA TYR A 32 -14.70 15.18 -4.97
C TYR A 32 -14.52 16.34 -5.94
N GLY A 33 -14.93 16.16 -7.20
CA GLY A 33 -14.94 17.17 -8.24
C GLY A 33 -16.28 17.89 -8.35
N SER A 34 -16.40 18.75 -9.36
CA SER A 34 -17.67 19.43 -9.74
C SER A 34 -18.47 18.66 -10.79
N GLU A 35 -17.91 17.57 -11.33
CA GLU A 35 -18.47 16.86 -12.49
C GLU A 35 -19.69 16.01 -12.12
N ILE A 36 -19.73 15.52 -10.89
CA ILE A 36 -20.81 14.68 -10.37
C ILE A 36 -21.44 15.38 -9.16
N ALA A 37 -22.79 15.38 -9.08
CA ALA A 37 -23.46 15.94 -7.92
C ALA A 37 -23.06 15.17 -6.65
N ILE A 38 -22.71 15.91 -5.60
CA ILE A 38 -22.31 15.34 -4.31
C ILE A 38 -23.38 14.36 -3.81
N GLY A 39 -22.97 13.15 -3.44
CA GLY A 39 -23.88 12.12 -2.92
C GLY A 39 -24.75 11.41 -3.97
N SER A 40 -24.56 11.66 -5.27
CA SER A 40 -25.35 11.01 -6.34
C SER A 40 -24.90 9.57 -6.65
N LEU A 41 -23.66 9.22 -6.32
CA LEU A 41 -23.16 7.83 -6.48
C LEU A 41 -23.64 6.94 -5.34
N PRO A 42 -23.70 5.59 -5.56
CA PRO A 42 -24.04 4.63 -4.52
C PRO A 42 -23.25 4.85 -3.22
N GLY A 43 -23.92 4.69 -2.07
CA GLY A 43 -23.35 4.98 -0.75
C GLY A 43 -23.46 6.44 -0.30
N GLY A 44 -23.88 7.36 -1.18
CA GLY A 44 -24.15 8.77 -0.84
C GLY A 44 -22.94 9.46 -0.20
N PHE A 45 -23.21 10.45 0.64
CA PHE A 45 -22.19 11.27 1.30
C PHE A 45 -21.23 10.48 2.22
N ALA A 46 -21.72 9.40 2.82
CA ALA A 46 -20.87 8.57 3.68
C ALA A 46 -19.78 7.82 2.89
N ALA A 47 -20.05 7.47 1.63
CA ALA A 47 -19.07 6.85 0.76
C ALA A 47 -17.88 7.77 0.44
N ASP A 48 -18.07 9.07 0.46
CA ASP A 48 -16.99 10.03 0.25
C ASP A 48 -15.91 9.93 1.35
N LEU A 49 -16.25 9.38 2.54
CA LEU A 49 -15.30 9.14 3.61
C LEU A 49 -14.73 7.72 3.59
N TRP A 50 -15.59 6.70 3.49
CA TRP A 50 -15.08 5.32 3.64
C TRP A 50 -14.31 4.83 2.43
N THR A 51 -14.56 5.37 1.21
CA THR A 51 -13.89 4.91 -0.01
C THR A 51 -12.37 5.15 0.01
N PHE A 52 -11.85 6.07 0.82
CA PHE A 52 -10.41 6.20 1.07
C PHE A 52 -9.77 4.93 1.66
N PHE A 53 -10.56 4.03 2.22
CA PHE A 53 -10.11 2.82 2.89
C PHE A 53 -10.64 1.56 2.23
N THR A 54 -11.92 1.57 1.82
CA THR A 54 -12.62 0.36 1.37
C THR A 54 -12.14 -0.13 0.01
N TYR A 55 -11.70 0.78 -0.86
CA TYR A 55 -11.16 0.43 -2.16
C TYR A 55 -10.02 -0.61 -2.09
N ALA A 56 -9.23 -0.57 -1.01
CA ALA A 56 -8.10 -1.46 -0.79
C ALA A 56 -8.50 -2.94 -0.58
N PHE A 57 -9.77 -3.23 -0.38
CA PHE A 57 -10.27 -4.59 -0.20
C PHE A 57 -10.84 -5.19 -1.48
N ILE A 58 -11.04 -4.39 -2.53
CA ILE A 58 -11.68 -4.78 -3.79
C ILE A 58 -10.60 -5.07 -4.84
N HIS A 59 -10.79 -6.09 -5.66
CA HIS A 59 -9.88 -6.41 -6.76
C HIS A 59 -10.68 -6.70 -8.03
N ALA A 60 -10.15 -6.31 -9.20
CA ALA A 60 -10.84 -6.44 -10.48
C ALA A 60 -11.01 -7.93 -10.88
N HIS A 61 -9.94 -8.70 -10.75
CA HIS A 61 -9.89 -10.12 -11.18
C HIS A 61 -8.86 -10.90 -10.34
N TRP A 62 -8.86 -12.23 -10.47
CA TRP A 62 -7.99 -13.13 -9.71
C TRP A 62 -6.49 -12.84 -9.88
N THR A 63 -6.05 -12.44 -11.07
CA THR A 63 -4.64 -12.09 -11.30
C THR A 63 -4.26 -10.85 -10.51
N HIS A 64 -5.11 -9.80 -10.49
CA HIS A 64 -4.90 -8.60 -9.69
C HIS A 64 -4.80 -8.93 -8.20
N LEU A 65 -5.73 -9.74 -7.68
CA LEU A 65 -5.70 -10.21 -6.30
C LEU A 65 -4.44 -11.03 -6.01
N GLY A 66 -4.08 -11.96 -6.90
CA GLY A 66 -2.91 -12.83 -6.76
C GLY A 66 -1.61 -12.05 -6.68
N LEU A 67 -1.42 -11.04 -7.55
CA LEU A 67 -0.26 -10.16 -7.50
C LEU A 67 -0.20 -9.35 -6.19
N ASN A 68 -1.34 -8.81 -5.75
CA ASN A 68 -1.40 -8.14 -4.45
C ASN A 68 -1.02 -9.08 -3.30
N LEU A 69 -1.53 -10.31 -3.28
CA LEU A 69 -1.19 -11.30 -2.25
C LEU A 69 0.28 -11.71 -2.30
N ALA A 70 0.87 -11.85 -3.50
CA ALA A 70 2.28 -12.18 -3.67
C ALA A 70 3.21 -11.15 -3.02
N TRP A 71 2.85 -9.87 -3.06
CA TRP A 71 3.57 -8.80 -2.37
C TRP A 71 3.14 -8.62 -0.91
N PHE A 72 1.86 -8.80 -0.63
CA PHE A 72 1.32 -8.66 0.72
C PHE A 72 1.92 -9.68 1.71
N VAL A 73 2.07 -10.93 1.28
CA VAL A 73 2.58 -12.00 2.17
C VAL A 73 3.99 -11.69 2.69
N PRO A 74 5.00 -11.40 1.88
CA PRO A 74 6.34 -11.13 2.41
C PRO A 74 6.42 -9.81 3.18
N PHE A 75 5.94 -8.71 2.61
CA PHE A 75 6.11 -7.39 3.21
C PHE A 75 5.10 -7.10 4.32
N GLY A 76 3.84 -7.40 4.07
CA GLY A 76 2.78 -7.20 5.06
C GLY A 76 3.02 -8.04 6.33
N SER A 77 3.42 -9.31 6.17
CA SER A 77 3.70 -10.17 7.33
C SER A 77 4.92 -9.71 8.14
N ALA A 78 5.96 -9.19 7.49
CA ALA A 78 7.13 -8.64 8.17
C ALA A 78 6.76 -7.42 9.02
N VAL A 79 5.98 -6.49 8.45
CA VAL A 79 5.51 -5.29 9.16
C VAL A 79 4.50 -5.66 10.26
N ALA A 80 3.61 -6.63 10.00
CA ALA A 80 2.63 -7.09 11.01
C ALA A 80 3.30 -7.69 12.24
N ARG A 81 4.36 -8.49 12.04
CA ARG A 81 5.17 -9.03 13.17
C ARG A 81 5.84 -7.94 13.98
N ARG A 82 6.30 -6.88 13.32
CA ARG A 82 6.97 -5.75 13.98
C ARG A 82 6.01 -4.85 14.73
N PHE A 83 4.91 -4.46 14.09
CA PHE A 83 3.98 -3.45 14.62
C PHE A 83 2.94 -4.04 15.59
N GLY A 84 2.66 -5.33 15.48
CA GLY A 84 1.51 -5.95 16.13
C GLY A 84 0.19 -5.57 15.45
N ALA A 85 -0.87 -6.31 15.72
CA ALA A 85 -2.12 -6.27 14.96
C ALA A 85 -2.73 -4.85 14.85
N TRP A 86 -2.84 -4.14 15.96
CA TRP A 86 -3.49 -2.82 15.99
C TRP A 86 -2.73 -1.74 15.20
N ARG A 87 -1.44 -1.58 15.47
CA ARG A 87 -0.61 -0.60 14.75
C ARG A 87 -0.49 -0.93 13.28
N TYR A 88 -0.38 -2.22 12.96
CA TYR A 88 -0.35 -2.70 11.57
C TYR A 88 -1.64 -2.34 10.83
N THR A 89 -2.80 -2.60 11.41
CA THR A 89 -4.09 -2.26 10.79
C THR A 89 -4.21 -0.76 10.54
N LEU A 90 -3.91 0.07 11.54
CA LEU A 90 -3.92 1.52 11.37
C LEU A 90 -2.91 1.98 10.32
N PHE A 91 -1.72 1.40 10.29
CA PHE A 91 -0.70 1.70 9.30
C PHE A 91 -1.17 1.40 7.88
N MET A 92 -1.77 0.23 7.66
CA MET A 92 -2.30 -0.17 6.34
C MET A 92 -3.44 0.76 5.89
N LEU A 93 -4.35 1.11 6.78
CA LEU A 93 -5.43 2.06 6.49
C LEU A 93 -4.88 3.46 6.19
N THR A 94 -3.90 3.92 6.95
CA THR A 94 -3.28 5.24 6.73
C THR A 94 -2.57 5.31 5.38
N THR A 95 -1.81 4.28 5.03
CA THR A 95 -1.09 4.24 3.74
C THR A 95 -2.04 4.05 2.56
N ALA A 96 -3.16 3.32 2.75
CA ALA A 96 -4.24 3.29 1.76
C ALA A 96 -4.83 4.69 1.54
N ALA A 97 -5.19 5.40 2.62
CA ALA A 97 -5.76 6.74 2.51
C ALA A 97 -4.80 7.75 1.84
N ILE A 98 -3.50 7.69 2.18
CA ILE A 98 -2.48 8.53 1.52
C ILE A 98 -2.39 8.20 0.03
N GLY A 99 -2.43 6.91 -0.34
CA GLY A 99 -2.48 6.49 -1.73
C GLY A 99 -3.69 7.06 -2.47
N ALA A 100 -4.87 6.95 -1.88
CA ALA A 100 -6.11 7.53 -2.44
C ALA A 100 -6.02 9.06 -2.58
N MET A 101 -5.49 9.77 -1.59
CA MET A 101 -5.26 11.21 -1.67
C MET A 101 -4.28 11.59 -2.77
N THR A 102 -3.21 10.83 -2.96
CA THR A 102 -2.23 11.07 -4.03
C THR A 102 -2.86 10.85 -5.40
N HIS A 103 -3.68 9.80 -5.55
CA HIS A 103 -4.42 9.55 -6.78
C HIS A 103 -5.44 10.67 -7.05
N LEU A 104 -6.20 11.09 -6.04
CA LEU A 104 -7.13 12.20 -6.15
C LEU A 104 -6.46 13.49 -6.65
N ALA A 105 -5.29 13.83 -6.09
CA ALA A 105 -4.55 15.04 -6.45
C ALA A 105 -4.11 15.08 -7.93
N THR A 106 -4.01 13.92 -8.58
CA THR A 106 -3.57 13.80 -9.98
C THR A 106 -4.70 13.46 -10.95
N HIS A 107 -5.87 13.03 -10.45
CA HIS A 107 -7.00 12.54 -11.25
C HIS A 107 -8.34 13.15 -10.81
N LEU A 108 -8.32 14.38 -10.31
CA LEU A 108 -9.56 15.05 -9.90
C LEU A 108 -10.56 15.04 -11.05
N GLY A 109 -11.79 14.57 -10.77
CA GLY A 109 -12.86 14.46 -11.77
C GLY A 109 -12.85 13.14 -12.57
N ALA A 110 -11.87 12.26 -12.42
CA ALA A 110 -11.89 10.95 -13.07
C ALA A 110 -13.04 10.08 -12.53
N VAL A 111 -13.76 9.44 -13.43
CA VAL A 111 -14.94 8.62 -13.11
C VAL A 111 -14.59 7.15 -12.90
N GLU A 112 -13.42 6.72 -13.32
CA GLU A 112 -12.95 5.33 -13.19
C GLU A 112 -12.70 4.99 -11.73
N PRO A 113 -13.29 3.90 -11.21
CA PRO A 113 -13.04 3.44 -9.84
C PRO A 113 -11.61 2.92 -9.67
N MET A 114 -10.84 3.49 -8.76
CA MET A 114 -9.59 2.89 -8.29
C MET A 114 -9.91 1.83 -7.23
N ILE A 115 -9.34 0.62 -7.39
CA ILE A 115 -9.50 -0.52 -6.49
C ILE A 115 -8.17 -1.26 -6.32
N GLY A 116 -7.97 -1.95 -5.21
CA GLY A 116 -6.80 -2.79 -4.94
C GLY A 116 -6.02 -2.40 -3.69
N ALA A 117 -5.43 -3.40 -3.02
CA ALA A 117 -4.62 -3.21 -1.81
C ALA A 117 -3.23 -2.63 -2.07
N SER A 118 -2.85 -2.43 -3.33
CA SER A 118 -1.47 -2.16 -3.77
C SER A 118 -0.85 -0.90 -3.18
N ALA A 119 -1.62 0.15 -2.94
CA ALA A 119 -1.12 1.37 -2.27
C ALA A 119 -0.72 1.08 -0.81
N ALA A 120 -1.57 0.38 -0.05
CA ALA A 120 -1.25 -0.03 1.32
C ALA A 120 -0.06 -1.01 1.36
N ILE A 121 0.01 -1.94 0.41
CA ILE A 121 1.13 -2.88 0.26
C ILE A 121 2.42 -2.14 -0.06
N SER A 122 2.38 -1.14 -0.94
CA SER A 122 3.54 -0.27 -1.24
C SER A 122 4.05 0.42 0.03
N GLY A 123 3.14 0.87 0.90
CA GLY A 123 3.50 1.39 2.23
C GLY A 123 4.19 0.33 3.11
N ALA A 124 3.67 -0.90 3.12
CA ALA A 124 4.29 -2.00 3.86
C ALA A 124 5.67 -2.37 3.28
N MET A 125 5.84 -2.32 1.96
CA MET A 125 7.15 -2.51 1.30
C MET A 125 8.16 -1.47 1.78
N ALA A 126 7.81 -0.19 1.75
CA ALA A 126 8.67 0.88 2.24
C ALA A 126 9.01 0.75 3.73
N ALA A 127 8.03 0.39 4.55
CA ALA A 127 8.23 0.13 5.98
C ALA A 127 9.18 -1.04 6.23
N ALA A 128 9.02 -2.15 5.51
CA ALA A 128 9.88 -3.32 5.64
C ALA A 128 11.34 -3.00 5.31
N MET A 129 11.58 -2.15 4.30
CA MET A 129 12.94 -1.74 3.92
C MET A 129 13.69 -1.03 5.05
N ARG A 130 12.99 -0.45 6.04
CA ARG A 130 13.60 0.22 7.19
C ARG A 130 14.33 -0.73 8.15
N PHE A 131 13.99 -2.02 8.15
CA PHE A 131 14.54 -2.98 9.12
C PHE A 131 15.01 -4.31 8.54
N VAL A 132 14.59 -4.68 7.33
CA VAL A 132 14.93 -5.99 6.74
C VAL A 132 16.40 -6.09 6.33
N PHE A 133 17.04 -4.98 5.93
CA PHE A 133 18.44 -4.97 5.46
C PHE A 133 19.49 -4.85 6.56
N GLN A 134 19.11 -4.91 7.84
CA GLN A 134 20.02 -4.59 8.95
C GLN A 134 21.06 -5.67 9.29
N ARG A 135 20.94 -6.90 8.78
CA ARG A 135 21.88 -8.00 9.09
C ARG A 135 22.79 -8.32 7.91
N ASP A 136 24.09 -8.17 8.11
CA ASP A 136 25.27 -8.73 7.39
C ASP A 136 25.14 -9.01 5.86
N GLY A 137 24.42 -8.14 5.14
CA GLY A 137 24.38 -8.19 3.67
C GLY A 137 23.61 -9.36 3.06
N ARG A 138 22.98 -10.23 3.84
CA ARG A 138 22.16 -11.32 3.32
C ARG A 138 20.70 -10.87 3.19
N ILE A 139 20.16 -10.99 1.98
CA ILE A 139 18.73 -10.78 1.70
C ILE A 139 17.97 -11.99 2.22
N GLY A 140 17.67 -11.98 3.52
CA GLY A 140 16.89 -13.03 4.18
C GLY A 140 15.41 -12.69 4.28
N PHE A 141 14.72 -12.47 3.14
CA PHE A 141 13.30 -12.09 3.13
C PHE A 141 12.38 -13.06 3.90
N PHE A 142 12.74 -14.31 4.03
CA PHE A 142 11.84 -15.34 4.57
C PHE A 142 12.28 -15.97 5.88
N ARG A 143 13.56 -16.00 6.20
CA ARG A 143 14.08 -16.78 7.33
C ARG A 143 14.57 -15.92 8.50
N ASP A 144 15.14 -14.75 8.22
CA ASP A 144 15.71 -13.85 9.24
C ASP A 144 14.79 -12.67 9.59
N SER A 145 13.62 -12.57 8.93
CA SER A 145 12.67 -11.47 9.16
C SER A 145 12.05 -11.49 10.57
N ALA A 146 12.00 -12.65 11.22
CA ALA A 146 11.49 -12.74 12.59
C ALA A 146 12.42 -12.04 13.58
N ASP A 147 13.74 -12.25 13.46
CA ASP A 147 14.74 -11.61 14.31
C ASP A 147 14.87 -10.11 13.98
N ALA A 148 14.83 -9.75 12.70
CA ALA A 148 14.89 -8.36 12.24
C ALA A 148 13.71 -7.53 12.74
N ALA A 149 12.54 -8.15 12.96
CA ALA A 149 11.36 -7.46 13.47
C ALA A 149 11.57 -6.86 14.87
N HIS A 150 12.52 -7.35 15.64
CA HIS A 150 12.80 -6.91 17.00
C HIS A 150 14.02 -5.99 17.13
N LEU A 151 14.78 -5.82 16.06
CA LEU A 151 15.96 -4.93 16.05
C LEU A 151 15.54 -3.47 15.81
N PRO A 152 16.27 -2.48 16.41
CA PRO A 152 16.05 -1.06 16.12
C PRO A 152 16.16 -0.80 14.62
N ALA A 153 15.19 -0.06 14.04
CA ALA A 153 15.22 0.29 12.62
C ALA A 153 16.31 1.32 12.32
N GLN A 154 16.87 1.27 11.12
CA GLN A 154 17.84 2.28 10.69
C GLN A 154 17.20 3.68 10.65
N PRO A 155 17.95 4.75 10.97
CA PRO A 155 17.51 6.11 10.74
C PRO A 155 17.10 6.31 9.28
N LEU A 156 16.08 7.15 9.02
CA LEU A 156 15.58 7.38 7.66
C LEU A 156 16.69 7.81 6.70
N PHE A 157 17.55 8.69 7.15
CA PHE A 157 18.65 9.22 6.34
C PHE A 157 19.66 8.12 5.94
N THR A 158 19.96 7.19 6.85
CA THR A 158 20.81 6.01 6.56
C THR A 158 20.14 5.09 5.55
N THR A 159 18.83 4.83 5.73
CA THR A 159 18.05 4.02 4.78
C THR A 159 18.09 4.62 3.38
N LEU A 160 17.89 5.95 3.24
CA LEU A 160 17.88 6.65 1.95
C LEU A 160 19.26 6.68 1.25
N ARG A 161 20.33 6.32 1.94
CA ARG A 161 21.68 6.19 1.40
C ARG A 161 22.14 4.74 1.20
N ASP A 162 21.36 3.77 1.67
CA ASP A 162 21.68 2.35 1.50
C ASP A 162 21.55 1.96 0.02
N PRO A 163 22.60 1.47 -0.65
CA PRO A 163 22.54 1.09 -2.05
C PRO A 163 21.47 0.03 -2.35
N ARG A 164 21.17 -0.86 -1.38
CA ARG A 164 20.14 -1.89 -1.52
C ARG A 164 18.74 -1.28 -1.53
N PHE A 165 18.51 -0.30 -0.66
CA PHE A 165 17.26 0.46 -0.67
C PHE A 165 17.10 1.25 -1.98
N LEU A 166 18.17 1.92 -2.44
CA LEU A 166 18.13 2.69 -3.68
C LEU A 166 17.88 1.80 -4.91
N LEU A 167 18.52 0.63 -4.97
CA LEU A 167 18.26 -0.34 -6.03
C LEU A 167 16.82 -0.84 -6.01
N PHE A 168 16.31 -1.19 -4.82
CA PHE A 168 14.91 -1.58 -4.66
C PHE A 168 13.97 -0.47 -5.10
N LEU A 169 14.18 0.76 -4.63
CA LEU A 169 13.36 1.92 -4.98
C LEU A 169 13.38 2.19 -6.49
N ALA A 170 14.56 2.18 -7.11
CA ALA A 170 14.70 2.39 -8.55
C ALA A 170 13.99 1.31 -9.37
N THR A 171 14.15 0.03 -8.98
CA THR A 171 13.46 -1.10 -9.62
C THR A 171 11.94 -0.97 -9.44
N TRP A 172 11.49 -0.66 -8.23
CA TRP A 172 10.07 -0.52 -7.92
C TRP A 172 9.43 0.67 -8.67
N ILE A 173 10.11 1.84 -8.72
CA ILE A 173 9.65 2.99 -9.52
C ILE A 173 9.62 2.62 -11.00
N GLY A 174 10.67 1.97 -11.51
CA GLY A 174 10.76 1.54 -12.90
C GLY A 174 9.60 0.62 -13.30
N LEU A 175 9.27 -0.36 -12.46
CA LEU A 175 8.12 -1.25 -12.69
C LEU A 175 6.79 -0.48 -12.64
N ASN A 176 6.62 0.45 -11.68
CA ASN A 176 5.42 1.29 -11.62
C ASN A 176 5.26 2.17 -12.86
N ALA A 177 6.34 2.77 -13.35
CA ALA A 177 6.33 3.57 -14.57
C ALA A 177 6.01 2.71 -15.81
N LEU A 178 6.59 1.51 -15.90
CA LEU A 178 6.40 0.59 -17.01
C LEU A 178 4.94 0.09 -17.08
N PHE A 179 4.36 -0.32 -15.96
CA PHE A 179 2.98 -0.80 -15.90
C PHE A 179 1.97 0.35 -15.92
N GLY A 180 2.31 1.49 -15.32
CA GLY A 180 1.47 2.69 -15.31
C GLY A 180 1.39 3.42 -16.66
N SER A 181 2.35 3.17 -17.55
CA SER A 181 2.32 3.74 -18.92
C SER A 181 1.36 3.01 -19.88
N GLY A 182 0.71 1.93 -19.44
CA GLY A 182 -0.16 1.10 -20.29
C GLY A 182 0.57 0.32 -21.38
N THR A 183 1.91 0.42 -21.47
CA THR A 183 2.70 -0.26 -22.50
C THR A 183 2.77 -1.77 -22.30
N ILE A 184 2.60 -2.24 -21.09
CA ILE A 184 2.55 -3.67 -20.73
C ILE A 184 1.33 -3.94 -19.87
N ALA A 185 0.38 -4.69 -20.41
CA ALA A 185 -0.78 -5.18 -19.66
C ALA A 185 -0.38 -6.41 -18.83
N PHE A 186 0.30 -6.22 -17.69
CA PHE A 186 0.62 -7.32 -16.81
C PHE A 186 -0.47 -7.44 -15.71
N GLY A 187 -1.38 -8.38 -15.91
CA GLY A 187 -2.47 -8.64 -14.96
C GLY A 187 -3.59 -7.61 -14.97
N ALA A 188 -3.59 -6.66 -15.91
CA ALA A 188 -4.72 -5.81 -16.23
C ALA A 188 -5.33 -6.27 -17.57
N GLU A 189 -6.63 -6.10 -17.74
CA GLU A 189 -7.22 -6.21 -19.07
C GLU A 189 -6.68 -5.08 -19.93
N ALA A 190 -6.58 -5.31 -21.25
CA ALA A 190 -6.06 -4.32 -22.18
C ALA A 190 -6.87 -3.01 -22.05
N GLY A 191 -6.21 -1.92 -21.62
CA GLY A 191 -6.83 -0.61 -21.42
C GLY A 191 -7.09 -0.22 -19.96
N GLN A 192 -6.87 -1.10 -18.97
CA GLN A 192 -6.90 -0.70 -17.55
C GLN A 192 -5.58 -0.04 -17.15
N GLU A 193 -5.63 1.23 -16.81
CA GLU A 193 -4.49 1.94 -16.23
C GLU A 193 -4.27 1.55 -14.77
N ILE A 194 -3.02 1.25 -14.42
CA ILE A 194 -2.66 1.03 -13.02
C ILE A 194 -2.51 2.39 -12.34
N ALA A 195 -3.20 2.59 -11.22
CA ALA A 195 -3.10 3.81 -10.41
C ALA A 195 -1.74 3.91 -9.70
N TRP A 196 -0.65 3.99 -10.48
CA TRP A 196 0.72 4.02 -9.96
C TRP A 196 0.99 5.19 -9.01
N GLN A 197 0.27 6.30 -9.17
CA GLN A 197 0.34 7.47 -8.27
C GLN A 197 -0.10 7.10 -6.85
N ALA A 198 -1.15 6.26 -6.73
CA ALA A 198 -1.56 5.73 -5.43
C ALA A 198 -0.47 4.86 -4.78
N HIS A 199 0.24 4.06 -5.60
CA HIS A 199 1.36 3.26 -5.11
C HIS A 199 2.48 4.16 -4.58
N VAL A 200 2.85 5.20 -5.32
CA VAL A 200 3.87 6.18 -4.91
C VAL A 200 3.46 6.87 -3.60
N GLY A 201 2.21 7.32 -3.51
CA GLY A 201 1.68 7.91 -2.28
C GLY A 201 1.75 6.96 -1.09
N GLY A 202 1.27 5.72 -1.27
CA GLY A 202 1.32 4.69 -0.24
C GLY A 202 2.76 4.37 0.20
N PHE A 203 3.69 4.22 -0.75
CA PHE A 203 5.11 3.94 -0.48
C PHE A 203 5.75 5.04 0.36
N PHE A 204 5.68 6.28 -0.07
CA PHE A 204 6.28 7.39 0.69
C PHE A 204 5.54 7.65 2.00
N GLY A 205 4.22 7.48 2.05
CA GLY A 205 3.47 7.48 3.30
C GLY A 205 4.01 6.45 4.30
N GLY A 206 4.20 5.21 3.84
CA GLY A 206 4.78 4.14 4.67
C GLY A 206 6.21 4.41 5.11
N LEU A 207 7.04 4.96 4.22
CA LEU A 207 8.44 5.29 4.52
C LEU A 207 8.56 6.35 5.61
N PHE A 208 7.81 7.44 5.49
CA PHE A 208 7.93 8.59 6.40
C PHE A 208 7.17 8.37 7.72
N LEU A 209 6.02 7.70 7.68
CA LEU A 209 5.22 7.43 8.87
C LEU A 209 5.68 6.21 9.67
N PHE A 210 6.61 5.41 9.14
CA PHE A 210 7.12 4.21 9.80
C PHE A 210 7.40 4.43 11.29
N LYS A 211 8.14 5.49 11.64
CA LYS A 211 8.56 5.78 13.02
C LYS A 211 7.36 6.02 13.96
N ALA A 212 6.27 6.55 13.46
CA ALA A 212 5.07 6.82 14.27
C ALA A 212 4.35 5.52 14.69
N PHE A 213 4.50 4.46 13.89
CA PHE A 213 3.88 3.16 14.12
C PHE A 213 4.83 2.14 14.75
N ASP A 214 6.16 2.39 14.68
CA ASP A 214 7.17 1.45 15.14
C ASP A 214 7.24 1.38 16.68
N PRO A 215 6.92 0.21 17.30
CA PRO A 215 7.02 0.04 18.76
C PRO A 215 8.46 -0.16 19.23
N VAL A 216 9.39 -0.50 18.32
CA VAL A 216 10.78 -0.81 18.65
C VAL A 216 11.55 0.49 18.75
N ARG A 217 11.90 0.89 19.99
CA ARG A 217 12.70 2.09 20.22
C ARG A 217 14.17 1.84 19.84
N SER A 218 14.80 2.81 19.18
CA SER A 218 16.26 2.86 19.11
C SER A 218 16.78 3.01 20.55
N SER A 219 17.63 2.09 21.01
CA SER A 219 18.36 2.31 22.28
C SER A 219 19.08 3.65 22.17
N PRO A 220 19.06 4.50 23.21
CA PRO A 220 20.00 5.60 23.28
C PRO A 220 21.40 5.00 23.11
N GLU A 221 22.20 5.52 22.20
CA GLU A 221 23.63 5.24 22.22
C GLU A 221 24.12 5.46 23.65
N LEU A 222 24.67 4.40 24.24
CA LEU A 222 25.49 4.54 25.42
C LEU A 222 26.59 5.53 24.99
N THR A 223 26.41 6.79 25.34
CA THR A 223 27.47 7.78 25.26
C THR A 223 28.67 7.15 25.95
N ALA A 224 29.66 6.74 25.17
CA ALA A 224 30.90 6.25 25.68
C ALA A 224 31.41 7.25 26.70
N GLU A 225 31.45 6.89 27.96
CA GLU A 225 32.19 7.64 28.94
C GLU A 225 33.64 7.68 28.44
N PRO A 226 34.25 8.86 28.33
CA PRO A 226 35.67 8.93 28.05
C PRO A 226 36.37 8.24 29.23
N SER A 227 37.04 7.13 28.96
CA SER A 227 37.96 6.50 29.89
C SER A 227 38.99 7.52 30.33
N ALA A 228 38.96 7.89 31.62
CA ALA A 228 39.95 8.68 32.31
C ALA A 228 41.31 7.95 32.38
#